data_2952ae9bf4b2e8adffbc0fa929792b98
#
_entry.id   2952ae9bf4b2e8adffbc0fa929792b98
#
_cell.length_a   1.000
_cell.length_b   1.000
_cell.length_c   1.000
_cell.angle_alpha   90.00
_cell.angle_beta   90.00
_cell.angle_gamma   90.00
#
_symmetry.space_group_name_H-M   'P 1'
#
loop_
_entity.id
_entity.type
_entity.pdbx_description
1 polymer ?
#
loop_
_entity_poly.entity_id
_entity_poly.type
_entity_poly.pdbx_seq_one_letter_code
_entity_poly.pdbx_strand_id
1 'polypeptide(L)'
;MNITAYRLRALREAKGLSQREVAERIGMTRAAYNKYERGTSRPVRKLDELTALFGVTTDYLLGKDATSFENQITDLAAHDYDQIQKYLGLSQENKLLADIMLDALHDREQKSSTENPTI
;
A
#
# COMPACT_ATOMS: atom_id res chain seq x y z
N MET A 1 -7.57 -0.10 6.47
CA MET A 1 -6.12 0.04 6.27
C MET A 1 -5.68 1.41 6.74
N ASN A 2 -4.60 1.48 7.46
CA ASN A 2 -4.04 2.71 7.98
C ASN A 2 -3.20 3.39 6.89
N ILE A 3 -3.48 4.65 6.58
CA ILE A 3 -2.79 5.37 5.51
C ILE A 3 -1.30 5.54 5.79
N THR A 4 -0.93 5.76 7.04
CA THR A 4 0.48 5.90 7.44
C THR A 4 1.23 4.60 7.18
N ALA A 5 0.66 3.47 7.60
CA ALA A 5 1.25 2.16 7.39
C ALA A 5 1.44 1.87 5.90
N TYR A 6 0.44 2.16 5.10
CA TYR A 6 0.48 1.96 3.66
C TYR A 6 1.57 2.81 3.00
N ARG A 7 1.62 4.09 3.36
CA ARG A 7 2.61 5.02 2.78
C ARG A 7 4.04 4.68 3.19
N LEU A 8 4.25 4.25 4.43
CA LEU A 8 5.57 3.81 4.88
C LEU A 8 6.08 2.64 4.04
N ARG A 9 5.23 1.64 3.84
CA ARG A 9 5.60 0.49 3.04
C ARG A 9 5.89 0.89 1.59
N ALA A 10 5.04 1.70 1.00
CA ALA A 10 5.22 2.15 -0.38
C ALA A 10 6.52 2.94 -0.55
N LEU A 11 6.82 3.84 0.38
CA LEU A 11 8.06 4.61 0.34
C LEU A 11 9.29 3.73 0.50
N ARG A 12 9.22 2.76 1.40
CA ARG A 12 10.31 1.81 1.61
C ARG A 12 10.58 0.99 0.36
N GLU A 13 9.54 0.43 -0.22
CA GLU A 13 9.65 -0.38 -1.43
C GLU A 13 10.16 0.43 -2.62
N ALA A 14 9.73 1.70 -2.72
CA ALA A 14 10.20 2.60 -3.78
C ALA A 14 11.69 2.87 -3.68
N LYS A 15 12.26 2.86 -2.49
CA LYS A 15 13.69 3.00 -2.27
C LYS A 15 14.46 1.68 -2.35
N GLY A 16 13.77 0.57 -2.51
CA GLY A 16 14.40 -0.75 -2.55
C GLY A 16 14.98 -1.20 -1.22
N LEU A 17 14.45 -0.69 -0.12
CA LEU A 17 14.94 -1.02 1.22
C LEU A 17 14.12 -2.13 1.86
N SER A 18 14.79 -2.97 2.67
CA SER A 18 14.10 -3.93 3.51
C SER A 18 13.59 -3.25 4.79
N GLN A 19 12.68 -3.89 5.50
CA GLN A 19 12.22 -3.40 6.80
C GLN A 19 13.39 -3.27 7.77
N ARG A 20 14.31 -4.23 7.74
CA ARG A 20 15.50 -4.21 8.61
C ARG A 20 16.37 -3.00 8.31
N GLU A 21 16.60 -2.70 7.04
CA GLU A 21 17.42 -1.57 6.64
C GLU A 21 16.82 -0.24 7.11
N VAL A 22 15.51 -0.07 6.96
CA VAL A 22 14.83 1.13 7.44
C VAL A 22 14.94 1.23 8.96
N ALA A 23 14.67 0.12 9.67
CA ALA A 23 14.75 0.09 11.13
C ALA A 23 16.14 0.50 11.62
N GLU A 24 17.20 -0.04 11.01
CA GLU A 24 18.57 0.31 11.37
C GLU A 24 18.85 1.80 11.17
N ARG A 25 18.37 2.37 10.07
CA ARG A 25 18.61 3.77 9.74
C ARG A 25 17.91 4.74 10.69
N ILE A 26 16.78 4.34 11.24
CA ILE A 26 16.03 5.19 12.18
C ILE A 26 16.26 4.79 13.65
N GLY A 27 17.18 3.85 13.89
CA GLY A 27 17.60 3.49 15.23
C GLY A 27 16.59 2.68 16.04
N MET A 28 15.94 1.70 15.39
CA MET A 28 14.99 0.82 16.08
C MET A 28 15.10 -0.60 15.58
N THR A 29 14.42 -1.53 16.23
CA THR A 29 14.42 -2.93 15.82
C THR A 29 13.49 -3.14 14.63
N ARG A 30 13.78 -4.16 13.83
CA ARG A 30 12.90 -4.55 12.72
C ARG A 30 11.48 -4.86 13.22
N ALA A 31 11.36 -5.56 14.34
CA ALA A 31 10.06 -5.93 14.91
C ALA A 31 9.24 -4.69 15.27
N ALA A 32 9.88 -3.68 15.85
CA ALA A 32 9.21 -2.42 16.20
C ALA A 32 8.79 -1.66 14.95
N TYR A 33 9.65 -1.58 13.93
CA TYR A 33 9.32 -0.91 12.67
C TYR A 33 8.18 -1.64 11.94
N ASN A 34 8.19 -2.98 11.96
CA ASN A 34 7.13 -3.77 11.32
C ASN A 34 5.75 -3.40 11.85
N LYS A 35 5.63 -3.06 13.12
CA LYS A 35 4.36 -2.62 13.71
C LYS A 35 3.86 -1.34 13.06
N TYR A 36 4.74 -0.45 12.63
CA TYR A 36 4.35 0.75 11.89
C TYR A 36 3.72 0.39 10.55
N GLU A 37 4.32 -0.53 9.81
CA GLU A 37 3.81 -0.95 8.50
C GLU A 37 2.55 -1.82 8.60
N ARG A 38 2.35 -2.47 9.74
CA ARG A 38 1.13 -3.24 9.99
C ARG A 38 -0.02 -2.37 10.52
N GLY A 39 0.26 -1.15 10.91
CA GLY A 39 -0.74 -0.23 11.45
C GLY A 39 -1.10 -0.49 12.90
N THR A 40 -0.34 -1.34 13.60
CA THR A 40 -0.58 -1.64 15.02
C THR A 40 0.08 -0.65 15.95
N SER A 41 0.95 0.21 15.43
CA SER A 41 1.62 1.26 16.19
C SER A 41 1.77 2.49 15.31
N ARG A 42 1.67 3.68 15.89
CA ARG A 42 1.89 4.94 15.19
C ARG A 42 3.33 5.39 15.36
N PRO A 43 4.01 5.85 14.29
CA PRO A 43 5.42 6.21 14.35
C PRO A 43 5.66 7.61 14.91
N VAL A 44 5.02 7.97 16.01
CA VAL A 44 5.08 9.33 16.56
C VAL A 44 6.50 9.73 16.96
N ARG A 45 7.22 8.80 17.59
CA ARG A 45 8.58 9.08 18.09
C ARG A 45 9.65 9.08 16.99
N LYS A 46 9.33 8.54 15.82
CA LYS A 46 10.28 8.39 14.72
C LYS A 46 9.88 9.17 13.47
N LEU A 47 8.94 10.10 13.61
CA LEU A 47 8.46 10.90 12.48
C LEU A 47 9.60 11.68 11.83
N ASP A 48 10.43 12.33 12.60
CA ASP A 48 11.53 13.15 12.06
C ASP A 48 12.51 12.30 11.27
N GLU A 49 12.90 11.15 11.81
CA GLU A 49 13.82 10.24 11.16
C GLU A 49 13.21 9.66 9.88
N LEU A 50 11.94 9.30 9.93
CA LEU A 50 11.24 8.74 8.78
C LEU A 50 11.05 9.76 7.66
N THR A 51 10.66 10.98 8.00
CA THR A 51 10.49 12.05 7.00
C THR A 51 11.82 12.40 6.35
N ALA A 52 12.91 12.46 7.13
CA ALA A 52 14.24 12.71 6.60
C ALA A 52 14.70 11.58 5.67
N LEU A 53 14.48 10.34 6.07
CA LEU A 53 14.88 9.18 5.28
C LEU A 53 14.14 9.12 3.95
N PHE A 54 12.83 9.36 3.95
CA PHE A 54 12.00 9.22 2.76
C PHE A 54 11.80 10.53 1.98
N GLY A 55 12.27 11.66 2.52
CA GLY A 55 12.15 12.94 1.84
C GLY A 55 10.71 13.42 1.71
N VAL A 56 9.88 13.16 2.70
CA VAL A 56 8.48 13.55 2.73
C VAL A 56 8.16 14.38 3.96
N THR A 57 6.99 15.01 3.98
CA THR A 57 6.54 15.80 5.13
C THR A 57 5.86 14.91 6.16
N THR A 58 5.81 15.39 7.40
CA THR A 58 5.05 14.74 8.47
C THR A 58 3.57 14.63 8.10
N ASP A 59 3.03 15.69 7.52
CA ASP A 59 1.63 15.71 7.09
C ASP A 59 1.34 14.64 6.06
N TYR A 60 2.27 14.43 5.13
CA TYR A 60 2.11 13.36 4.14
C TYR A 60 2.04 11.98 4.80
N LEU A 61 2.98 11.68 5.71
CA LEU A 61 2.99 10.40 6.40
C LEU A 61 1.72 10.17 7.23
N LEU A 62 1.19 11.23 7.82
CA LEU A 62 -0.02 11.13 8.66
C LEU A 62 -1.31 11.25 7.87
N GLY A 63 -1.24 11.49 6.57
CA GLY A 63 -2.42 11.61 5.73
C GLY A 63 -3.14 12.93 5.86
N LYS A 64 -2.45 14.00 6.26
CA LYS A 64 -3.04 15.32 6.47
C LYS A 64 -2.69 16.32 5.37
N ASP A 65 -1.98 15.87 4.34
CA ASP A 65 -1.36 16.73 3.34
C ASP A 65 -2.30 17.22 2.25
N ALA A 66 -3.43 16.56 2.04
CA ALA A 66 -4.36 16.87 0.98
C ALA A 66 -5.78 16.57 1.44
N THR A 67 -6.76 16.86 0.57
CA THR A 67 -8.12 16.45 0.84
C THR A 67 -8.17 14.93 0.92
N SER A 68 -9.02 14.39 1.78
CA SER A 68 -9.13 12.94 1.94
C SER A 68 -9.47 12.23 0.63
N PHE A 69 -10.18 12.91 -0.27
CA PHE A 69 -10.53 12.36 -1.58
C PHE A 69 -9.29 12.17 -2.45
N GLU A 70 -8.43 13.19 -2.55
CA GLU A 70 -7.20 13.11 -3.32
C GLU A 70 -6.25 12.06 -2.75
N ASN A 71 -6.14 11.98 -1.44
CA ASN A 71 -5.32 10.97 -0.78
C ASN A 71 -5.82 9.56 -1.09
N GLN A 72 -7.13 9.35 -1.06
CA GLN A 72 -7.71 8.05 -1.36
C GLN A 72 -7.43 7.63 -2.80
N ILE A 73 -7.55 8.54 -3.76
CA ILE A 73 -7.25 8.24 -5.16
C ILE A 73 -5.79 7.88 -5.34
N THR A 74 -4.87 8.64 -4.74
CA THR A 74 -3.45 8.39 -4.83
C THR A 74 -3.09 7.02 -4.25
N ASP A 75 -3.63 6.69 -3.09
CA ASP A 75 -3.34 5.42 -2.42
C ASP A 75 -3.94 4.23 -3.18
N LEU A 76 -5.12 4.39 -3.78
CA LEU A 76 -5.71 3.36 -4.61
C LEU A 76 -4.88 3.09 -5.87
N ALA A 77 -4.40 4.15 -6.53
CA ALA A 77 -3.56 4.00 -7.71
C ALA A 77 -2.25 3.29 -7.37
N ALA A 78 -1.64 3.60 -6.24
CA ALA A 78 -0.43 2.94 -5.78
C ALA A 78 -0.68 1.47 -5.46
N HIS A 79 -1.82 1.15 -4.85
CA HIS A 79 -2.21 -0.22 -4.56
C HIS A 79 -2.40 -1.02 -5.85
N ASP A 80 -3.10 -0.45 -6.83
CA ASP A 80 -3.32 -1.10 -8.11
C ASP A 80 -2.00 -1.39 -8.83
N TYR A 81 -1.07 -0.44 -8.80
CA TYR A 81 0.25 -0.63 -9.39
C TYR A 81 0.98 -1.79 -8.71
N ASP A 82 0.95 -1.86 -7.38
CA ASP A 82 1.57 -2.94 -6.62
C ASP A 82 0.99 -4.30 -7.01
N GLN A 83 -0.35 -4.40 -7.14
CA GLN A 83 -1.00 -5.63 -7.55
C GLN A 83 -0.61 -6.03 -8.96
N ILE A 84 -0.50 -5.07 -9.87
CA ILE A 84 -0.05 -5.32 -11.24
C ILE A 84 1.37 -5.87 -11.24
N GLN A 85 2.27 -5.31 -10.46
CA GLN A 85 3.65 -5.79 -10.37
C GLN A 85 3.71 -7.23 -9.84
N LYS A 86 2.90 -7.54 -8.84
CA LYS A 86 2.81 -8.91 -8.33
C LYS A 86 2.32 -9.89 -9.40
N TYR A 87 1.31 -9.49 -10.17
CA TYR A 87 0.81 -10.31 -11.26
C TYR A 87 1.89 -10.57 -12.31
N LEU A 88 2.61 -9.54 -12.73
CA LEU A 88 3.65 -9.65 -13.73
C LEU A 88 4.81 -10.53 -13.28
N GLY A 89 5.04 -10.65 -11.99
CA GLY A 89 6.08 -11.50 -11.41
C GLY A 89 5.68 -12.97 -11.27
N LEU A 90 4.43 -13.32 -11.58
CA LEU A 90 3.97 -14.71 -11.47
C LEU A 90 4.49 -15.55 -12.63
N SER A 91 4.55 -16.87 -12.41
CA SER A 91 4.83 -17.83 -13.48
C SER A 91 3.67 -17.83 -14.50
N GLN A 92 3.92 -18.37 -15.71
CA GLN A 92 2.87 -18.48 -16.73
C GLN A 92 1.66 -19.25 -16.21
N GLU A 93 1.88 -20.34 -15.50
CA GLU A 93 0.83 -21.15 -14.93
C GLU A 93 -0.02 -20.37 -13.93
N ASN A 94 0.65 -19.64 -13.03
CA ASN A 94 -0.04 -18.83 -12.02
C ASN A 94 -0.75 -17.63 -12.62
N LYS A 95 -0.21 -17.05 -13.69
CA LYS A 95 -0.88 -15.97 -14.42
C LYS A 95 -2.20 -16.47 -15.03
N LEU A 96 -2.19 -17.68 -15.58
CA LEU A 96 -3.40 -18.27 -16.14
C LEU A 96 -4.46 -18.47 -15.06
N LEU A 97 -4.07 -18.97 -13.90
CA LEU A 97 -5.00 -19.11 -12.77
C LEU A 97 -5.54 -17.76 -12.32
N ALA A 98 -4.67 -16.75 -12.22
CA ALA A 98 -5.09 -15.40 -11.84
C ALA A 98 -6.06 -14.82 -12.86
N ASP A 99 -5.82 -15.04 -14.16
CA ASP A 99 -6.71 -14.58 -15.22
C ASP A 99 -8.10 -15.21 -15.11
N ILE A 100 -8.15 -16.50 -14.85
CA ILE A 100 -9.42 -17.21 -14.65
C ILE A 100 -10.20 -16.62 -13.48
N MET A 101 -9.51 -16.37 -12.37
CA MET A 101 -10.12 -15.77 -11.18
C MET A 101 -10.63 -14.36 -11.43
N LEU A 102 -9.83 -13.55 -12.12
CA LEU A 102 -10.20 -12.18 -12.46
C LEU A 102 -11.41 -12.14 -13.40
N ASP A 103 -11.41 -13.01 -14.41
CA ASP A 103 -12.54 -13.10 -15.35
C ASP A 103 -13.81 -13.51 -14.63
N ALA A 104 -13.74 -14.49 -13.74
CA ALA A 104 -14.88 -14.94 -12.97
C ALA A 104 -15.46 -13.83 -12.08
N LEU A 105 -14.57 -13.07 -11.41
CA LEU A 105 -14.98 -11.96 -10.57
C LEU A 105 -15.58 -10.83 -11.40
N HIS A 106 -14.96 -10.52 -12.54
CA HIS A 106 -15.46 -9.48 -13.43
C HIS A 106 -16.86 -9.83 -13.96
N ASP A 107 -17.06 -11.08 -14.42
CA ASP A 107 -18.36 -11.54 -14.90
C ASP A 107 -19.42 -11.47 -13.81
N ARG A 108 -19.05 -11.83 -12.58
CA ARG A 108 -19.94 -11.74 -11.44
C ARG A 108 -20.39 -10.29 -11.17
N GLU A 109 -19.46 -9.35 -11.26
CA GLU A 109 -19.76 -7.93 -11.10
C GLU A 109 -20.69 -7.42 -12.18
N GLN A 110 -20.46 -7.83 -13.45
CA GLN A 110 -21.29 -7.43 -14.57
C GLN A 110 -22.71 -7.98 -14.42
N LYS A 111 -22.87 -9.24 -14.04
CA LYS A 111 -24.16 -9.84 -13.79
C LYS A 111 -24.91 -9.15 -12.66
N SER A 112 -24.21 -8.84 -11.59
CA SER A 112 -24.81 -8.14 -10.45
C SER A 112 -25.33 -6.77 -10.87
N SER A 113 -24.60 -6.05 -11.72
CA SER A 113 -25.04 -4.76 -12.25
C SER A 113 -26.26 -4.87 -13.15
N THR A 114 -26.38 -5.96 -13.92
CA THR A 114 -27.51 -6.18 -14.83
C THR A 114 -28.74 -6.73 -14.11
N GLU A 115 -28.53 -7.54 -13.09
CA GLU A 115 -29.62 -8.17 -12.33
C GLU A 115 -30.26 -7.24 -11.33
N ASN A 116 -29.63 -6.11 -11.05
CA ASN A 116 -30.18 -5.11 -10.13
C ASN A 116 -30.59 -3.85 -10.89
N PRO A 117 -31.67 -3.93 -11.66
CA PRO A 117 -32.12 -2.78 -12.43
C PRO A 117 -32.51 -1.68 -11.47
N THR A 118 -31.92 -0.54 -11.64
CA THR A 118 -32.31 0.64 -10.92
C THR A 118 -33.69 1.04 -11.38
N ILE A 119 -34.56 1.03 -10.48
CA ILE A 119 -35.93 1.45 -10.73
C ILE A 119 -35.98 2.95 -10.86
#